data_935b0d498db487065b2b25120b8a70be
#
_entry.id   935b0d498db487065b2b25120b8a70be
#
_cell.length_a   1.000
_cell.length_b   1.000
_cell.length_c   1.000
_cell.angle_alpha   90.00
_cell.angle_beta   90.00
_cell.angle_gamma   90.00
#
_symmetry.space_group_name_H-M   'P 1'
#
loop_
_entity.id
_entity.type
_entity.pdbx_description
1 polymer ?
#
loop_
_entity_poly.entity_id
_entity_poly.type
_entity_poly.pdbx_seq_one_letter_code
_entity_poly.pdbx_strand_id
1 'polypeptide(L)'
;MRFTISREKLQEGLAAVTASIPAKTTLPVLANILLETTDKGIKLSGTDLDIAVSTEVMADVETAGAVTVPAKKLSEIARELPPAPVKMAAVGEQRVTLDCGRSRFKLLGLPRDEFPTFPGVKFNESWRIRSGDLQQLIGHTSFAVSAEESRPILNGVLWELRPERMRMVATNGHRLAKMEMPIDSANAPASDLIVPPKALEQVRRLFPAEEELEIARGDNHIGFRSPFTAVFTRLIEGPYPNYEQVIPRDNDKVAVADKVALSSALKRMSVIASDQTHRIRLSFNAGMLKFSVQTPDLGEAQDELPVRYTGDQLDIGFNASYLLEILRYIPSDEVKLTFKAPERAATLEPEGWKNPASYMCLVMPLRLVD
;
A
#
# COMPACT_ATOMS: atom_id res chain seq x y z
N MET A 1 4.99 34.84 9.94
CA MET A 1 4.18 33.70 10.47
C MET A 1 4.44 33.55 11.95
N ARG A 2 3.38 33.44 12.78
CA ARG A 2 3.50 33.10 14.21
C ARG A 2 2.26 32.34 14.66
N PHE A 3 2.44 31.25 15.39
CA PHE A 3 1.35 30.42 15.91
C PHE A 3 1.76 29.62 17.15
N THR A 4 0.75 29.16 17.89
CA THR A 4 0.90 28.24 19.02
C THR A 4 0.09 26.97 18.77
N ILE A 5 0.71 25.82 18.98
CA ILE A 5 0.12 24.50 18.73
C ILE A 5 0.44 23.55 19.90
N SER A 6 -0.44 22.57 20.20
CA SER A 6 -0.06 21.54 21.16
C SER A 6 1.01 20.61 20.55
N ARG A 7 1.87 20.05 21.41
CA ARG A 7 2.89 19.09 20.97
C ARG A 7 2.27 17.92 20.20
N GLU A 8 1.17 17.39 20.71
CA GLU A 8 0.46 16.24 20.15
C GLU A 8 -0.05 16.54 18.72
N LYS A 9 -0.67 17.72 18.52
CA LYS A 9 -1.14 18.14 17.19
C LYS A 9 0.01 18.38 16.21
N LEU A 10 1.12 18.93 16.68
CA LEU A 10 2.32 19.07 15.85
C LEU A 10 2.86 17.70 15.43
N GLN A 11 2.96 16.73 16.37
CA GLN A 11 3.41 15.37 16.08
C GLN A 11 2.47 14.65 15.11
N GLU A 12 1.16 14.77 15.27
CA GLU A 12 0.14 14.23 14.37
C GLU A 12 0.32 14.76 12.94
N GLY A 13 0.40 16.07 12.77
CA GLY A 13 0.60 16.69 11.46
C GLY A 13 1.94 16.28 10.81
N LEU A 14 3.03 16.22 11.59
CA LEU A 14 4.33 15.79 11.09
C LEU A 14 4.32 14.32 10.68
N ALA A 15 3.70 13.44 11.46
CA ALA A 15 3.57 12.02 11.13
C ALA A 15 2.79 11.81 9.84
N ALA A 16 1.76 12.62 9.59
CA ALA A 16 0.96 12.54 8.37
C ALA A 16 1.81 12.79 7.10
N VAL A 17 2.64 13.85 7.10
CA VAL A 17 3.33 14.31 5.88
C VAL A 17 4.74 13.74 5.70
N THR A 18 5.41 13.29 6.77
CA THR A 18 6.82 12.86 6.71
C THR A 18 7.03 11.66 5.79
N ALA A 19 6.05 10.77 5.66
CA ALA A 19 6.17 9.59 4.80
C ALA A 19 6.18 9.91 3.28
N SER A 20 5.75 11.10 2.87
CA SER A 20 5.84 11.58 1.49
C SER A 20 7.18 12.26 1.17
N ILE A 21 8.05 12.42 2.18
CA ILE A 21 9.34 13.10 2.02
C ILE A 21 10.40 12.07 1.62
N PRO A 22 11.19 12.34 0.58
CA PRO A 22 12.21 11.40 0.13
C PRO A 22 13.36 11.29 1.15
N ALA A 23 13.85 10.07 1.38
CA ALA A 23 14.98 9.83 2.27
C ALA A 23 16.30 10.44 1.75
N LYS A 24 16.44 10.53 0.42
CA LYS A 24 17.54 11.17 -0.30
C LYS A 24 16.97 11.97 -1.46
N THR A 25 17.47 13.18 -1.67
CA THR A 25 17.03 14.05 -2.76
C THR A 25 18.17 14.96 -3.22
N THR A 26 18.18 15.30 -4.49
CA THR A 26 19.07 16.32 -5.07
C THR A 26 18.48 17.72 -4.96
N LEU A 27 17.18 17.84 -4.65
CA LEU A 27 16.48 19.10 -4.47
C LEU A 27 16.29 19.36 -2.96
N PRO A 28 17.07 20.25 -2.33
CA PRO A 28 17.07 20.43 -0.87
C PRO A 28 15.69 20.73 -0.29
N VAL A 29 14.82 21.45 -1.01
CA VAL A 29 13.48 21.83 -0.56
C VAL A 29 12.57 20.61 -0.35
N LEU A 30 12.77 19.50 -1.07
CA LEU A 30 11.99 18.26 -0.88
C LEU A 30 12.30 17.55 0.44
N ALA A 31 13.41 17.89 1.11
CA ALA A 31 13.71 17.44 2.46
C ALA A 31 12.97 18.23 3.54
N ASN A 32 12.26 19.31 3.14
CA ASN A 32 11.52 20.18 4.03
C ASN A 32 10.01 19.88 4.01
N ILE A 33 9.33 20.26 5.07
CA ILE A 33 7.88 20.41 5.17
C ILE A 33 7.56 21.87 4.95
N LEU A 34 6.55 22.16 4.15
CA LEU A 34 5.94 23.47 4.06
C LEU A 34 4.92 23.61 5.18
N LEU A 35 5.04 24.68 5.98
CA LEU A 35 4.09 25.11 6.99
C LEU A 35 3.39 26.38 6.49
N GLU A 36 2.07 26.35 6.42
CA GLU A 36 1.23 27.48 6.00
C GLU A 36 0.12 27.71 7.04
N THR A 37 -0.09 28.93 7.43
CA THR A 37 -1.25 29.27 8.28
C THR A 37 -2.53 29.25 7.47
N THR A 38 -3.60 28.77 8.10
CA THR A 38 -4.97 28.80 7.58
C THR A 38 -5.89 29.51 8.58
N ASP A 39 -7.16 29.66 8.23
CA ASP A 39 -8.17 30.22 9.14
C ASP A 39 -8.46 29.29 10.34
N LYS A 40 -8.13 28.00 10.22
CA LYS A 40 -8.40 26.98 11.25
C LYS A 40 -7.15 26.51 12.00
N GLY A 41 -5.97 26.89 11.54
CA GLY A 41 -4.72 26.43 12.15
C GLY A 41 -3.54 26.44 11.20
N ILE A 42 -2.86 25.31 11.12
CA ILE A 42 -1.63 25.14 10.31
C ILE A 42 -1.82 23.98 9.36
N LYS A 43 -1.56 24.23 8.08
CA LYS A 43 -1.44 23.22 7.05
C LYS A 43 0.03 22.82 6.91
N LEU A 44 0.31 21.53 7.06
CA LEU A 44 1.59 20.92 6.80
C LEU A 44 1.54 20.24 5.43
N SER A 45 2.58 20.39 4.64
CA SER A 45 2.65 19.78 3.30
C SER A 45 4.03 19.17 3.03
N GLY A 46 4.06 17.98 2.45
CA GLY A 46 5.25 17.26 2.04
C GLY A 46 5.09 16.62 0.67
N THR A 47 6.17 16.48 -0.09
CA THR A 47 6.13 15.86 -1.43
C THR A 47 7.49 15.31 -1.83
N ASP A 48 7.48 14.28 -2.69
CA ASP A 48 8.64 13.79 -3.44
C ASP A 48 8.50 14.04 -4.96
N LEU A 49 7.55 14.89 -5.36
CA LEU A 49 7.08 15.24 -6.71
C LEU A 49 6.09 14.24 -7.32
N ASP A 50 6.16 12.96 -6.98
CA ASP A 50 5.21 11.94 -7.45
C ASP A 50 4.02 11.83 -6.51
N ILE A 51 4.26 11.97 -5.20
CA ILE A 51 3.24 11.95 -4.16
C ILE A 51 3.32 13.25 -3.37
N ALA A 52 2.18 13.87 -3.15
CA ALA A 52 2.06 15.03 -2.28
C ALA A 52 1.00 14.76 -1.20
N VAL A 53 1.34 15.07 0.04
CA VAL A 53 0.45 14.92 1.20
C VAL A 53 0.33 16.25 1.89
N SER A 54 -0.89 16.65 2.22
CA SER A 54 -1.12 17.79 3.10
C SER A 54 -2.12 17.43 4.19
N THR A 55 -1.89 17.98 5.37
CA THR A 55 -2.85 17.87 6.49
C THR A 55 -2.95 19.18 7.22
N GLU A 56 -4.15 19.49 7.69
CA GLU A 56 -4.43 20.67 8.49
C GLU A 56 -4.64 20.26 9.94
N VAL A 57 -3.98 20.93 10.86
CA VAL A 57 -4.11 20.72 12.30
C VAL A 57 -4.46 22.03 12.99
N MET A 58 -5.31 21.96 14.03
CA MET A 58 -5.71 23.12 14.78
C MET A 58 -4.52 23.78 15.50
N ALA A 59 -4.43 25.10 15.40
CA ALA A 59 -3.44 25.92 16.08
C ALA A 59 -3.96 27.35 16.26
N ASP A 60 -3.47 28.03 17.26
CA ASP A 60 -3.79 29.45 17.48
C ASP A 60 -2.82 30.30 16.65
N VAL A 61 -3.34 30.90 15.58
CA VAL A 61 -2.56 31.72 14.64
C VAL A 61 -2.58 33.19 15.04
N GLU A 62 -1.41 33.74 15.38
CA GLU A 62 -1.25 35.17 15.71
C GLU A 62 -0.92 35.99 14.47
N THR A 63 -0.12 35.45 13.55
CA THR A 63 0.34 36.10 12.33
C THR A 63 0.39 35.14 11.18
N ALA A 64 -0.33 35.45 10.12
CA ALA A 64 -0.35 34.64 8.90
C ALA A 64 1.01 34.59 8.19
N GLY A 65 1.24 33.54 7.43
CA GLY A 65 2.43 33.36 6.60
C GLY A 65 2.74 31.89 6.29
N ALA A 66 3.85 31.68 5.62
CA ALA A 66 4.32 30.37 5.24
C ALA A 66 5.86 30.28 5.30
N VAL A 67 6.39 29.11 5.55
CA VAL A 67 7.83 28.82 5.57
C VAL A 67 8.07 27.33 5.42
N THR A 68 9.19 26.93 4.87
CA THR A 68 9.60 25.53 4.87
C THR A 68 10.56 25.24 6.04
N VAL A 69 10.51 24.02 6.56
CA VAL A 69 11.37 23.59 7.68
C VAL A 69 11.89 22.17 7.41
N PRO A 70 13.16 21.84 7.73
CA PRO A 70 13.70 20.51 7.57
C PRO A 70 12.86 19.46 8.32
N ALA A 71 12.21 18.56 7.55
CA ALA A 71 11.22 17.61 8.05
C ALA A 71 11.76 16.69 9.14
N LYS A 72 12.91 16.07 8.86
CA LYS A 72 13.55 15.13 9.79
C LYS A 72 13.89 15.81 11.11
N LYS A 73 14.47 17.02 11.05
CA LYS A 73 14.88 17.74 12.27
C LYS A 73 13.69 18.23 13.08
N LEU A 74 12.65 18.75 12.42
CA LEU A 74 11.44 19.17 13.12
C LEU A 74 10.75 17.96 13.77
N SER A 75 10.70 16.81 13.10
CA SER A 75 10.10 15.59 13.64
C SER A 75 10.91 15.02 14.82
N GLU A 76 12.24 15.03 14.75
CA GLU A 76 13.11 14.63 15.86
C GLU A 76 12.90 15.55 17.07
N ILE A 77 12.89 16.86 16.86
CA ILE A 77 12.64 17.84 17.93
C ILE A 77 11.24 17.61 18.54
N ALA A 78 10.20 17.53 17.72
CA ALA A 78 8.82 17.40 18.19
C ALA A 78 8.60 16.15 19.08
N ARG A 79 9.36 15.06 18.84
CA ARG A 79 9.32 13.86 19.68
C ARG A 79 9.86 14.11 21.10
N GLU A 80 10.92 14.90 21.21
CA GLU A 80 11.65 15.15 22.48
C GLU A 80 11.11 16.34 23.26
N LEU A 81 10.12 17.09 22.72
CA LEU A 81 9.53 18.23 23.42
C LEU A 81 8.77 17.80 24.69
N PRO A 82 8.80 18.62 25.76
CA PRO A 82 7.96 18.41 26.92
C PRO A 82 6.47 18.59 26.58
N PRO A 83 5.53 18.09 27.41
CA PRO A 83 4.08 18.24 27.21
C PRO A 83 3.64 19.67 27.53
N ALA A 84 4.00 20.62 26.66
CA ALA A 84 3.70 22.03 26.78
C ALA A 84 3.36 22.61 25.38
N PRO A 85 2.66 23.76 25.32
CA PRO A 85 2.40 24.44 24.08
C PRO A 85 3.69 24.78 23.32
N VAL A 86 3.69 24.53 22.03
CA VAL A 86 4.79 24.81 21.11
C VAL A 86 4.50 26.12 20.39
N LYS A 87 5.34 27.12 20.59
CA LYS A 87 5.28 28.39 19.88
C LYS A 87 6.25 28.38 18.73
N MET A 88 5.76 28.62 17.52
CA MET A 88 6.61 28.71 16.33
C MET A 88 6.48 30.09 15.70
N ALA A 89 7.61 30.64 15.26
CA ALA A 89 7.63 31.92 14.54
C ALA A 89 8.66 31.88 13.42
N ALA A 90 8.26 32.31 12.21
CA ALA A 90 9.18 32.60 11.13
C ALA A 90 9.71 34.04 11.28
N VAL A 91 11.04 34.20 11.23
CA VAL A 91 11.76 35.46 11.28
C VAL A 91 12.49 35.67 9.97
N GLY A 92 11.97 36.58 9.15
CA GLY A 92 12.40 36.65 7.75
C GLY A 92 11.93 35.43 6.96
N GLU A 93 12.60 35.15 5.84
CA GLU A 93 12.16 34.12 4.89
C GLU A 93 12.72 32.70 5.18
N GLN A 94 13.73 32.60 6.03
CA GLN A 94 14.49 31.33 6.18
C GLN A 94 14.71 30.89 7.63
N ARG A 95 14.36 31.68 8.63
CA ARG A 95 14.61 31.33 10.02
C ARG A 95 13.31 31.05 10.75
N VAL A 96 13.27 29.88 11.41
CA VAL A 96 12.15 29.49 12.23
C VAL A 96 12.62 29.28 13.66
N THR A 97 11.97 29.92 14.61
CA THR A 97 12.15 29.67 16.04
C THR A 97 11.04 28.75 16.54
N LEU A 98 11.39 27.85 17.42
CA LEU A 98 10.48 26.95 18.11
C LEU A 98 10.78 27.03 19.61
N ASP A 99 9.79 27.44 20.38
CA ASP A 99 9.86 27.54 21.84
C ASP A 99 8.84 26.59 22.47
N CYS A 100 9.27 25.76 23.44
CA CYS A 100 8.39 24.86 24.18
C CYS A 100 8.91 24.72 25.63
N GLY A 101 8.15 25.24 26.59
CA GLY A 101 8.61 25.32 27.98
C GLY A 101 9.90 26.15 28.10
N ARG A 102 10.98 25.48 28.55
CA ARG A 102 12.33 26.10 28.63
C ARG A 102 13.20 25.85 27.41
N SER A 103 12.74 24.98 26.50
CA SER A 103 13.49 24.58 25.31
C SER A 103 13.30 25.60 24.20
N ARG A 104 14.39 25.99 23.56
CA ARG A 104 14.37 26.91 22.43
C ARG A 104 15.24 26.40 21.28
N PHE A 105 14.67 26.34 20.07
CA PHE A 105 15.35 25.91 18.86
C PHE A 105 15.29 26.99 17.81
N LYS A 106 16.33 27.04 16.98
CA LYS A 106 16.37 27.87 15.77
C LYS A 106 16.71 26.97 14.60
N LEU A 107 15.79 26.89 13.64
CA LEU A 107 15.94 26.08 12.42
C LEU A 107 16.13 27.01 11.25
N LEU A 108 16.94 26.55 10.27
CA LEU A 108 17.05 27.17 8.97
C LEU A 108 16.10 26.43 8.02
N GLY A 109 15.19 27.17 7.41
CA GLY A 109 14.31 26.71 6.37
C GLY A 109 14.71 27.28 5.01
N LEU A 110 13.81 27.13 4.06
CA LEU A 110 13.89 27.75 2.73
C LEU A 110 12.61 28.59 2.50
N PRO A 111 12.65 29.57 1.59
CA PRO A 111 11.46 30.34 1.24
C PRO A 111 10.33 29.42 0.76
N ARG A 112 9.08 29.85 1.01
CA ARG A 112 7.89 29.15 0.56
C ARG A 112 7.88 28.92 -0.96
N ASP A 113 8.36 29.89 -1.73
CA ASP A 113 8.28 29.88 -3.19
C ASP A 113 9.21 28.85 -3.84
N GLU A 114 10.18 28.31 -3.10
CA GLU A 114 10.99 27.19 -3.54
C GLU A 114 10.25 25.84 -3.42
N PHE A 115 9.18 25.77 -2.61
CA PHE A 115 8.42 24.53 -2.41
C PHE A 115 7.50 24.28 -3.61
N PRO A 116 7.49 23.03 -4.16
CA PRO A 116 6.69 22.70 -5.32
C PRO A 116 5.19 22.95 -5.09
N THR A 117 4.51 23.41 -6.13
CA THR A 117 3.05 23.51 -6.13
C THR A 117 2.45 22.11 -6.25
N PHE A 118 1.38 21.85 -5.52
CA PHE A 118 0.66 20.58 -5.61
C PHE A 118 -0.07 20.46 -6.94
N PRO A 119 -0.29 19.21 -7.42
CA PRO A 119 -1.05 18.98 -8.65
C PRO A 119 -2.41 19.67 -8.61
N GLY A 120 -2.79 20.29 -9.71
CA GLY A 120 -4.07 20.99 -9.85
C GLY A 120 -5.27 20.07 -10.05
N VAL A 121 -5.45 19.08 -9.16
CA VAL A 121 -6.63 18.22 -9.18
C VAL A 121 -7.84 19.00 -8.67
N LYS A 122 -8.86 19.12 -9.52
CA LYS A 122 -10.10 19.86 -9.19
C LYS A 122 -11.15 18.89 -8.66
N PHE A 123 -11.68 19.16 -7.48
CA PHE A 123 -12.69 18.32 -6.82
C PHE A 123 -14.15 18.70 -7.17
N ASN A 124 -14.37 19.50 -8.20
CA ASN A 124 -15.71 19.82 -8.71
C ASN A 124 -16.38 18.64 -9.43
N GLU A 125 -15.60 17.69 -9.92
CA GLU A 125 -16.06 16.44 -10.54
C GLU A 125 -15.54 15.24 -9.74
N SER A 126 -15.83 15.26 -8.45
CA SER A 126 -15.40 14.23 -7.52
C SER A 126 -16.48 13.16 -7.32
N TRP A 127 -16.06 11.99 -6.87
CA TRP A 127 -16.94 10.94 -6.37
C TRP A 127 -16.51 10.56 -4.96
N ARG A 128 -17.38 9.86 -4.24
CA ARG A 128 -17.13 9.47 -2.86
C ARG A 128 -17.06 7.97 -2.72
N ILE A 129 -16.13 7.52 -1.91
CA ILE A 129 -15.96 6.12 -1.54
C ILE A 129 -15.69 6.06 -0.04
N ARG A 130 -16.24 5.07 0.62
CA ARG A 130 -15.91 4.77 2.01
C ARG A 130 -14.46 4.33 2.12
N SER A 131 -13.70 4.96 3.00
CA SER A 131 -12.25 4.70 3.17
C SER A 131 -11.98 3.22 3.48
N GLY A 132 -12.80 2.59 4.33
CA GLY A 132 -12.66 1.19 4.69
C GLY A 132 -12.74 0.22 3.50
N ASP A 133 -13.60 0.52 2.52
CA ASP A 133 -13.74 -0.30 1.32
C ASP A 133 -12.49 -0.18 0.43
N LEU A 134 -11.98 1.04 0.27
CA LEU A 134 -10.74 1.27 -0.45
C LEU A 134 -9.53 0.62 0.27
N GLN A 135 -9.48 0.70 1.60
CA GLN A 135 -8.44 0.07 2.41
C GLN A 135 -8.43 -1.47 2.26
N GLN A 136 -9.61 -2.10 2.16
CA GLN A 136 -9.70 -3.54 1.90
C GLN A 136 -9.11 -3.88 0.53
N LEU A 137 -9.49 -3.17 -0.54
CA LEU A 137 -8.93 -3.39 -1.87
C LEU A 137 -7.41 -3.23 -1.88
N ILE A 138 -6.90 -2.13 -1.33
CA ILE A 138 -5.48 -1.84 -1.25
C ILE A 138 -4.74 -2.93 -0.46
N GLY A 139 -5.27 -3.27 0.73
CA GLY A 139 -4.63 -4.23 1.62
C GLY A 139 -4.53 -5.64 1.04
N HIS A 140 -5.47 -6.04 0.19
CA HIS A 140 -5.50 -7.38 -0.41
C HIS A 140 -4.83 -7.46 -1.79
N THR A 141 -4.37 -6.35 -2.37
CA THR A 141 -3.82 -6.37 -3.73
C THR A 141 -2.43 -5.79 -3.86
N SER A 142 -2.11 -4.69 -3.17
CA SER A 142 -0.88 -3.92 -3.38
C SER A 142 0.41 -4.71 -3.18
N PHE A 143 0.39 -5.79 -2.40
CA PHE A 143 1.57 -6.63 -2.16
C PHE A 143 2.06 -7.38 -3.41
N ALA A 144 1.19 -7.55 -4.41
CA ALA A 144 1.49 -8.36 -5.60
C ALA A 144 2.12 -7.56 -6.74
N VAL A 145 2.35 -6.25 -6.60
CA VAL A 145 3.03 -5.43 -7.61
C VAL A 145 4.45 -5.93 -7.91
N SER A 146 4.97 -5.57 -9.07
CA SER A 146 6.37 -5.79 -9.42
C SER A 146 7.28 -4.74 -8.78
N ALA A 147 8.49 -5.14 -8.42
CA ALA A 147 9.58 -4.23 -8.05
C ALA A 147 10.58 -4.03 -9.21
N GLU A 148 10.36 -4.65 -10.37
CA GLU A 148 11.25 -4.56 -11.52
C GLU A 148 11.08 -3.22 -12.24
N GLU A 149 12.15 -2.43 -12.35
CA GLU A 149 12.14 -1.14 -13.05
C GLU A 149 11.88 -1.28 -14.56
N SER A 150 12.18 -2.43 -15.14
CA SER A 150 11.96 -2.75 -16.56
C SER A 150 10.48 -2.85 -16.95
N ARG A 151 9.58 -2.95 -15.97
CA ARG A 151 8.13 -3.11 -16.17
C ARG A 151 7.34 -2.09 -15.36
N PRO A 152 7.47 -0.80 -15.65
CA PRO A 152 6.89 0.27 -14.82
C PRO A 152 5.36 0.16 -14.66
N ILE A 153 4.65 -0.37 -15.65
CA ILE A 153 3.21 -0.59 -15.57
C ILE A 153 2.82 -1.57 -14.44
N LEU A 154 3.65 -2.61 -14.21
CA LEU A 154 3.41 -3.60 -13.16
C LEU A 154 3.85 -3.13 -11.77
N ASN A 155 4.54 -2.00 -11.68
CA ASN A 155 4.90 -1.38 -10.39
C ASN A 155 3.70 -0.64 -9.77
N GLY A 156 2.58 -0.51 -10.50
CA GLY A 156 1.33 0.07 -10.02
C GLY A 156 0.23 -0.96 -9.82
N VAL A 157 -0.76 -0.56 -9.03
CA VAL A 157 -2.01 -1.30 -8.83
C VAL A 157 -3.02 -0.78 -9.84
N LEU A 158 -3.59 -1.66 -10.67
CA LEU A 158 -4.72 -1.33 -11.52
C LEU A 158 -5.96 -1.18 -10.65
N TRP A 159 -6.61 -0.03 -10.72
CA TRP A 159 -7.89 0.23 -10.11
C TRP A 159 -8.95 0.46 -11.19
N GLU A 160 -9.83 -0.51 -11.34
CA GLU A 160 -10.96 -0.46 -12.28
C GLU A 160 -12.20 0.04 -11.54
N LEU A 161 -12.75 1.14 -12.00
CA LEU A 161 -14.01 1.72 -11.53
C LEU A 161 -15.10 1.46 -12.56
N ARG A 162 -16.25 1.00 -12.10
CA ARG A 162 -17.48 0.80 -12.89
C ARG A 162 -18.67 1.28 -12.03
N PRO A 163 -19.81 1.60 -12.62
CA PRO A 163 -20.96 2.18 -11.89
C PRO A 163 -21.40 1.39 -10.64
N GLU A 164 -21.26 0.07 -10.65
CA GLU A 164 -21.76 -0.80 -9.57
C GLU A 164 -20.67 -1.54 -8.82
N ARG A 165 -19.40 -1.39 -9.24
CA ARG A 165 -18.28 -2.13 -8.65
C ARG A 165 -16.96 -1.41 -8.79
N MET A 166 -16.10 -1.68 -7.87
CA MET A 166 -14.68 -1.35 -7.95
C MET A 166 -13.82 -2.60 -7.80
N ARG A 167 -12.72 -2.64 -8.52
CA ARG A 167 -11.77 -3.75 -8.50
C ARG A 167 -10.35 -3.23 -8.45
N MET A 168 -9.51 -3.87 -7.65
CA MET A 168 -8.07 -3.66 -7.72
C MET A 168 -7.37 -4.95 -8.15
N VAL A 169 -6.35 -4.80 -8.98
CA VAL A 169 -5.52 -5.90 -9.48
C VAL A 169 -4.06 -5.48 -9.41
N ALA A 170 -3.22 -6.37 -8.92
CA ALA A 170 -1.78 -6.22 -8.96
C ALA A 170 -1.11 -7.54 -9.37
N THR A 171 -0.04 -7.45 -10.14
CA THR A 171 0.72 -8.62 -10.58
C THR A 171 2.19 -8.25 -10.86
N ASN A 172 3.08 -9.21 -10.65
CA ASN A 172 4.48 -9.12 -11.08
C ASN A 172 4.82 -10.09 -12.24
N GLY A 173 3.78 -10.73 -12.85
CA GLY A 173 3.94 -11.74 -13.89
C GLY A 173 4.09 -13.16 -13.37
N HIS A 174 4.41 -13.38 -12.09
CA HIS A 174 4.53 -14.68 -11.45
C HIS A 174 3.40 -14.99 -10.46
N ARG A 175 2.80 -13.94 -9.94
CA ARG A 175 1.61 -14.00 -9.08
C ARG A 175 0.70 -12.82 -9.39
N LEU A 176 -0.56 -12.95 -9.02
CA LEU A 176 -1.57 -11.90 -9.17
C LEU A 176 -2.46 -11.90 -7.92
N ALA A 177 -2.87 -10.73 -7.49
CA ALA A 177 -3.94 -10.56 -6.50
C ALA A 177 -5.04 -9.70 -7.11
N LYS A 178 -6.28 -10.15 -6.99
CA LYS A 178 -7.49 -9.46 -7.48
C LYS A 178 -8.54 -9.44 -6.40
N MET A 179 -9.04 -8.26 -6.10
CA MET A 179 -10.18 -8.07 -5.22
C MET A 179 -11.21 -7.17 -5.91
N GLU A 180 -12.47 -7.58 -5.85
CA GLU A 180 -13.60 -6.83 -6.39
C GLU A 180 -14.68 -6.72 -5.31
N MET A 181 -15.32 -5.56 -5.24
CA MET A 181 -16.43 -5.33 -4.33
C MET A 181 -17.48 -4.41 -4.98
N PRO A 182 -18.76 -4.53 -4.58
CA PRO A 182 -19.78 -3.59 -4.98
C PRO A 182 -19.44 -2.19 -4.46
N ILE A 183 -19.84 -1.17 -5.17
CA ILE A 183 -19.72 0.22 -4.80
C ILE A 183 -21.08 0.88 -4.86
N ASP A 184 -21.42 1.66 -3.84
CA ASP A 184 -22.58 2.53 -3.86
C ASP A 184 -22.09 3.98 -4.10
N SER A 185 -21.73 4.26 -5.35
CA SER A 185 -21.28 5.60 -5.76
C SER A 185 -21.85 5.94 -7.12
N ALA A 186 -22.99 6.64 -7.12
CA ALA A 186 -23.73 7.01 -8.33
C ALA A 186 -22.90 7.84 -9.33
N ASN A 187 -21.80 8.48 -8.89
CA ASN A 187 -21.00 9.40 -9.67
C ASN A 187 -19.57 8.90 -9.96
N ALA A 188 -19.26 7.65 -9.63
CA ALA A 188 -17.93 7.10 -9.94
C ALA A 188 -17.78 6.95 -11.46
N PRO A 189 -16.78 7.58 -12.09
CA PRO A 189 -16.57 7.48 -13.53
C PRO A 189 -16.10 6.08 -13.90
N ALA A 190 -16.62 5.52 -14.99
CA ALA A 190 -16.04 4.30 -15.55
C ALA A 190 -14.60 4.60 -16.01
N SER A 191 -13.61 4.06 -15.32
CA SER A 191 -12.21 4.34 -15.59
C SER A 191 -11.28 3.22 -15.11
N ASP A 192 -10.12 3.14 -15.74
CA ASP A 192 -9.03 2.27 -15.38
C ASP A 192 -7.84 3.16 -15.01
N LEU A 193 -7.35 3.03 -13.79
CA LEU A 193 -6.29 3.86 -13.22
C LEU A 193 -5.17 2.96 -12.72
N ILE A 194 -3.92 3.30 -13.03
CA ILE A 194 -2.77 2.59 -12.47
C ILE A 194 -2.16 3.51 -11.41
N VAL A 195 -2.34 3.12 -10.15
CA VAL A 195 -1.98 3.93 -9.00
C VAL A 195 -0.72 3.37 -8.33
N PRO A 196 0.29 4.22 -8.05
CA PRO A 196 1.48 3.78 -7.32
C PRO A 196 1.15 3.22 -5.94
N PRO A 197 1.69 2.05 -5.54
CA PRO A 197 1.38 1.41 -4.26
C PRO A 197 1.79 2.27 -3.06
N LYS A 198 2.86 3.06 -3.19
CA LYS A 198 3.29 4.00 -2.16
C LYS A 198 2.21 5.04 -1.84
N ALA A 199 1.50 5.55 -2.84
CA ALA A 199 0.39 6.48 -2.65
C ALA A 199 -0.82 5.80 -2.00
N LEU A 200 -1.17 4.60 -2.46
CA LEU A 200 -2.24 3.81 -1.87
C LEU A 200 -1.98 3.47 -0.40
N GLU A 201 -0.74 3.20 -0.03
CA GLU A 201 -0.36 2.97 1.37
C GLU A 201 -0.52 4.27 2.21
N GLN A 202 -0.25 5.47 1.64
CA GLN A 202 -0.56 6.72 2.33
C GLN A 202 -2.09 6.89 2.52
N VAL A 203 -2.88 6.57 1.51
CA VAL A 203 -4.35 6.58 1.63
C VAL A 203 -4.80 5.65 2.75
N ARG A 204 -4.31 4.42 2.78
CA ARG A 204 -4.65 3.43 3.81
C ARG A 204 -4.26 3.87 5.22
N ARG A 205 -3.15 4.59 5.36
CA ARG A 205 -2.60 5.03 6.64
C ARG A 205 -3.27 6.30 7.18
N LEU A 206 -3.62 7.21 6.29
CA LEU A 206 -4.00 8.59 6.69
C LEU A 206 -5.50 8.77 6.88
N PHE A 207 -6.32 7.95 6.27
CA PHE A 207 -7.77 8.10 6.35
C PHE A 207 -8.38 6.99 7.20
N PRO A 208 -9.11 7.32 8.27
CA PRO A 208 -9.87 6.34 9.06
C PRO A 208 -10.88 5.55 8.21
N ALA A 209 -11.12 4.29 8.56
CA ALA A 209 -11.98 3.40 7.77
C ALA A 209 -13.43 3.85 7.70
N GLU A 210 -13.89 4.58 8.70
CA GLU A 210 -15.26 5.10 8.84
C GLU A 210 -15.53 6.35 8.00
N GLU A 211 -14.47 7.03 7.52
CA GLU A 211 -14.60 8.25 6.73
C GLU A 211 -15.01 7.97 5.29
N GLU A 212 -15.76 8.90 4.72
CA GLU A 212 -15.95 9.01 3.28
C GLU A 212 -14.82 9.85 2.67
N LEU A 213 -14.17 9.30 1.65
CA LEU A 213 -13.16 10.00 0.88
C LEU A 213 -13.79 10.60 -0.37
N GLU A 214 -13.49 11.86 -0.58
CA GLU A 214 -13.73 12.52 -1.84
C GLU A 214 -12.53 12.29 -2.76
N ILE A 215 -12.78 11.76 -3.94
CA ILE A 215 -11.76 11.38 -4.91
C ILE A 215 -11.99 12.15 -6.19
N ALA A 216 -10.93 12.70 -6.75
CA ALA A 216 -10.98 13.41 -8.01
C ALA A 216 -9.81 13.03 -8.90
N ARG A 217 -10.07 12.96 -10.20
CA ARG A 217 -9.06 12.70 -11.21
C ARG A 217 -8.70 14.01 -11.93
N GLY A 218 -7.40 14.27 -12.08
CA GLY A 218 -6.85 15.22 -13.04
C GLY A 218 -6.38 14.51 -14.31
N ASP A 219 -5.63 15.20 -15.16
CA ASP A 219 -5.14 14.63 -16.42
C ASP A 219 -4.27 13.39 -16.17
N ASN A 220 -3.23 13.51 -15.38
CA ASN A 220 -2.29 12.44 -15.02
C ASN A 220 -2.11 12.27 -13.50
N HIS A 221 -3.01 12.82 -12.71
CA HIS A 221 -3.00 12.74 -11.24
C HIS A 221 -4.34 12.28 -10.71
N ILE A 222 -4.31 11.71 -9.50
CA ILE A 222 -5.49 11.44 -8.70
C ILE A 222 -5.31 12.07 -7.32
N GLY A 223 -6.39 12.60 -6.76
CA GLY A 223 -6.43 13.18 -5.42
C GLY A 223 -7.46 12.45 -4.56
N PHE A 224 -7.08 12.22 -3.31
CA PHE A 224 -7.93 11.67 -2.25
C PHE A 224 -8.01 12.72 -1.14
N ARG A 225 -9.19 13.05 -0.68
CA ARG A 225 -9.39 14.13 0.28
C ARG A 225 -10.43 13.77 1.35
N SER A 226 -10.12 14.13 2.59
CA SER A 226 -11.06 14.31 3.69
C SER A 226 -11.08 15.79 4.11
N PRO A 227 -11.86 16.22 5.11
CA PRO A 227 -11.93 17.63 5.51
C PRO A 227 -10.58 18.27 5.88
N PHE A 228 -9.63 17.50 6.36
CA PHE A 228 -8.34 18.00 6.87
C PHE A 228 -7.12 17.46 6.15
N THR A 229 -7.24 16.35 5.45
CA THR A 229 -6.09 15.66 4.85
C THR A 229 -6.34 15.41 3.37
N ALA A 230 -5.30 15.61 2.57
CA ALA A 230 -5.33 15.29 1.14
C ALA A 230 -4.04 14.56 0.73
N VAL A 231 -4.21 13.59 -0.16
CA VAL A 231 -3.13 12.84 -0.80
C VAL A 231 -3.30 12.99 -2.31
N PHE A 232 -2.25 13.39 -2.99
CA PHE A 232 -2.21 13.48 -4.45
C PHE A 232 -1.10 12.57 -4.96
N THR A 233 -1.33 11.92 -6.08
CA THR A 233 -0.28 11.14 -6.73
C THR A 233 -0.41 11.19 -8.24
N ARG A 234 0.74 11.11 -8.90
CA ARG A 234 0.80 10.89 -10.33
C ARG A 234 0.39 9.46 -10.65
N LEU A 235 -0.43 9.28 -11.69
CA LEU A 235 -0.80 7.99 -12.22
C LEU A 235 0.32 7.42 -13.11
N ILE A 236 0.44 6.10 -13.14
CA ILE A 236 1.33 5.42 -14.08
C ILE A 236 0.59 5.32 -15.42
N GLU A 237 1.20 5.85 -16.47
CA GLU A 237 0.61 5.90 -17.80
C GLU A 237 0.93 4.64 -18.60
N GLY A 238 -0.04 4.17 -19.37
CA GLY A 238 0.08 3.05 -20.29
C GLY A 238 -1.00 1.99 -20.10
N PRO A 239 -1.09 1.01 -21.01
CA PRO A 239 -2.07 -0.07 -20.92
C PRO A 239 -1.62 -1.11 -19.90
N TYR A 240 -2.47 -1.42 -18.92
CA TYR A 240 -2.23 -2.57 -18.03
C TYR A 240 -2.42 -3.87 -18.82
N PRO A 241 -1.60 -4.92 -18.60
CA PRO A 241 -1.76 -6.20 -19.28
C PRO A 241 -3.16 -6.81 -19.05
N ASN A 242 -3.65 -7.52 -20.06
CA ASN A 242 -4.93 -8.22 -19.93
C ASN A 242 -4.77 -9.43 -19.00
N TYR A 243 -4.90 -9.19 -17.71
CA TYR A 243 -4.76 -10.17 -16.65
C TYR A 243 -5.88 -11.25 -16.66
N GLU A 244 -7.03 -10.97 -17.23
CA GLU A 244 -8.13 -11.93 -17.31
C GLU A 244 -7.75 -13.18 -18.14
N GLN A 245 -6.81 -13.05 -19.06
CA GLN A 245 -6.34 -14.16 -19.90
C GLN A 245 -5.50 -15.18 -19.15
N VAL A 246 -4.86 -14.79 -18.04
CA VAL A 246 -4.01 -15.69 -17.25
C VAL A 246 -4.75 -16.39 -16.12
N ILE A 247 -5.98 -15.94 -15.81
CA ILE A 247 -6.80 -16.54 -14.78
C ILE A 247 -7.41 -17.83 -15.32
N PRO A 248 -7.09 -19.01 -14.75
CA PRO A 248 -7.61 -20.28 -15.20
C PRO A 248 -9.12 -20.38 -14.89
N ARG A 249 -9.90 -20.83 -15.86
CA ARG A 249 -11.35 -21.02 -15.71
C ARG A 249 -11.73 -22.50 -15.65
N ASP A 250 -10.77 -23.37 -15.84
CA ASP A 250 -10.94 -24.82 -16.01
C ASP A 250 -10.13 -25.65 -14.99
N ASN A 251 -9.69 -25.03 -13.88
CA ASN A 251 -9.10 -25.75 -12.76
C ASN A 251 -10.16 -26.67 -12.12
N ASP A 252 -9.90 -27.96 -12.10
CA ASP A 252 -10.84 -29.01 -11.70
C ASP A 252 -10.45 -29.73 -10.41
N LYS A 253 -9.23 -29.53 -9.93
CA LYS A 253 -8.75 -30.09 -8.65
C LYS A 253 -8.80 -29.02 -7.57
N VAL A 254 -9.37 -29.41 -6.44
CA VAL A 254 -9.59 -28.51 -5.31
C VAL A 254 -9.01 -29.11 -4.03
N ALA A 255 -8.15 -28.34 -3.39
CA ALA A 255 -7.64 -28.64 -2.05
C ALA A 255 -8.02 -27.51 -1.09
N VAL A 256 -8.44 -27.88 0.14
CA VAL A 256 -8.69 -26.91 1.19
C VAL A 256 -7.82 -27.26 2.40
N ALA A 257 -7.11 -26.25 2.87
CA ALA A 257 -6.16 -26.38 3.97
C ALA A 257 -6.36 -25.32 5.04
N ASP A 258 -6.03 -25.65 6.28
CA ASP A 258 -5.88 -24.66 7.34
C ASP A 258 -4.73 -23.70 6.99
N LYS A 259 -5.02 -22.41 7.01
CA LYS A 259 -4.09 -21.34 6.59
C LYS A 259 -2.84 -21.27 7.47
N VAL A 260 -3.01 -21.42 8.79
CA VAL A 260 -1.91 -21.31 9.75
C VAL A 260 -0.98 -22.52 9.64
N ALA A 261 -1.55 -23.71 9.54
CA ALA A 261 -0.79 -24.93 9.36
C ALA A 261 -0.01 -24.95 8.03
N LEU A 262 -0.68 -24.55 6.93
CA LEU A 262 -0.04 -24.42 5.61
C LEU A 262 1.10 -23.39 5.63
N SER A 263 0.87 -22.22 6.21
CA SER A 263 1.91 -21.18 6.34
C SER A 263 3.10 -21.67 7.17
N SER A 264 2.83 -22.42 8.24
CA SER A 264 3.87 -22.95 9.13
C SER A 264 4.72 -24.03 8.42
N ALA A 265 4.11 -24.92 7.66
CA ALA A 265 4.80 -25.92 6.86
C ALA A 265 5.68 -25.24 5.79
N LEU A 266 5.12 -24.29 5.03
CA LEU A 266 5.87 -23.52 4.02
C LEU A 266 7.06 -22.77 4.63
N LYS A 267 6.92 -22.17 5.81
CA LYS A 267 8.03 -21.49 6.52
C LYS A 267 9.14 -22.45 6.88
N ARG A 268 8.83 -23.65 7.41
CA ARG A 268 9.84 -24.67 7.73
C ARG A 268 10.60 -25.11 6.47
N MET A 269 9.87 -25.38 5.39
CA MET A 269 10.47 -25.81 4.12
C MET A 269 11.32 -24.70 3.48
N SER A 270 10.93 -23.43 3.64
CA SER A 270 11.66 -22.27 3.10
C SER A 270 13.08 -22.13 3.66
N VAL A 271 13.37 -22.71 4.84
CA VAL A 271 14.72 -22.67 5.44
C VAL A 271 15.77 -23.38 4.59
N ILE A 272 15.35 -24.44 3.88
CA ILE A 272 16.23 -25.26 3.00
C ILE A 272 16.06 -24.86 1.52
N ALA A 273 15.03 -24.10 1.17
CA ALA A 273 14.81 -23.68 -0.21
C ALA A 273 15.94 -22.77 -0.71
N SER A 274 16.32 -22.95 -1.98
CA SER A 274 17.31 -22.09 -2.63
C SER A 274 16.91 -20.61 -2.59
N ASP A 275 17.84 -19.73 -2.21
CA ASP A 275 17.64 -18.27 -2.17
C ASP A 275 17.28 -17.67 -3.53
N GLN A 276 17.65 -18.32 -4.63
CA GLN A 276 17.35 -17.81 -5.99
C GLN A 276 15.93 -18.09 -6.42
N THR A 277 15.39 -19.28 -6.13
CA THR A 277 14.10 -19.73 -6.65
C THR A 277 13.03 -19.86 -5.59
N HIS A 278 13.41 -20.05 -4.33
CA HIS A 278 12.51 -20.43 -3.22
C HIS A 278 11.57 -21.58 -3.59
N ARG A 279 12.06 -22.51 -4.46
CA ARG A 279 11.25 -23.58 -5.02
C ARG A 279 10.94 -24.65 -3.99
N ILE A 280 9.66 -25.00 -3.91
CA ILE A 280 9.13 -26.08 -3.10
C ILE A 280 8.24 -26.96 -3.96
N ARG A 281 8.32 -28.30 -3.79
CA ARG A 281 7.40 -29.25 -4.39
C ARG A 281 6.25 -29.50 -3.43
N LEU A 282 5.03 -29.34 -3.92
CA LEU A 282 3.78 -29.70 -3.27
C LEU A 282 3.19 -30.93 -3.94
N SER A 283 3.08 -32.03 -3.20
CA SER A 283 2.52 -33.31 -3.67
C SER A 283 1.16 -33.55 -3.03
N PHE A 284 0.10 -33.36 -3.81
CA PHE A 284 -1.27 -33.55 -3.38
C PHE A 284 -1.66 -35.02 -3.54
N ASN A 285 -2.14 -35.63 -2.46
CA ASN A 285 -2.69 -36.98 -2.41
C ASN A 285 -4.02 -36.95 -1.66
N ALA A 286 -4.84 -38.00 -1.77
CA ALA A 286 -6.12 -38.08 -1.06
C ALA A 286 -5.93 -37.83 0.43
N GLY A 287 -6.51 -36.73 0.94
CA GLY A 287 -6.46 -36.33 2.35
C GLY A 287 -5.12 -35.75 2.83
N MET A 288 -4.06 -35.68 2.01
CA MET A 288 -2.73 -35.31 2.47
C MET A 288 -1.99 -34.44 1.45
N LEU A 289 -1.35 -33.38 1.90
CA LEU A 289 -0.39 -32.56 1.16
C LEU A 289 1.01 -32.82 1.73
N LYS A 290 1.93 -33.30 0.88
CA LYS A 290 3.35 -33.44 1.20
C LYS A 290 4.14 -32.30 0.62
N PHE A 291 5.14 -31.87 1.36
CA PHE A 291 6.10 -30.84 0.96
C PHE A 291 7.46 -31.49 0.84
N SER A 292 8.20 -31.13 -0.21
CA SER A 292 9.60 -31.52 -0.33
C SER A 292 10.43 -30.41 -0.95
N VAL A 293 11.63 -30.27 -0.44
CA VAL A 293 12.64 -29.32 -0.91
C VAL A 293 13.96 -30.05 -0.96
N GLN A 294 14.71 -29.85 -2.04
CA GLN A 294 16.07 -30.31 -2.17
C GLN A 294 16.94 -29.22 -2.75
N THR A 295 18.01 -28.87 -2.04
CA THR A 295 18.99 -27.86 -2.45
C THR A 295 20.38 -28.46 -2.37
N PRO A 296 21.13 -28.53 -3.47
CA PRO A 296 22.38 -29.29 -3.56
C PRO A 296 23.38 -29.04 -2.44
N ASP A 297 23.54 -27.76 -2.04
CA ASP A 297 24.57 -27.36 -1.06
C ASP A 297 24.03 -27.22 0.38
N LEU A 298 22.72 -27.40 0.58
CA LEU A 298 22.06 -27.22 1.89
C LEU A 298 21.42 -28.49 2.43
N GLY A 299 20.99 -29.41 1.53
CA GLY A 299 20.33 -30.65 1.93
C GLY A 299 18.87 -30.73 1.51
N GLU A 300 18.11 -31.56 2.22
CA GLU A 300 16.70 -31.83 1.92
C GLU A 300 15.79 -31.64 3.15
N ALA A 301 14.54 -31.32 2.89
CA ALA A 301 13.50 -31.23 3.92
C ALA A 301 12.19 -31.81 3.38
N GLN A 302 11.43 -32.43 4.28
CA GLN A 302 10.11 -32.98 4.00
C GLN A 302 9.16 -32.62 5.17
N ASP A 303 7.91 -32.39 4.83
CA ASP A 303 6.82 -32.16 5.79
C ASP A 303 5.51 -32.66 5.20
N GLU A 304 4.48 -32.81 6.02
CA GLU A 304 3.15 -33.21 5.55
C GLU A 304 2.05 -32.48 6.33
N LEU A 305 0.93 -32.28 5.67
CA LEU A 305 -0.24 -31.58 6.21
C LEU A 305 -1.53 -32.27 5.77
N PRO A 306 -2.43 -32.62 6.67
CA PRO A 306 -3.78 -33.06 6.31
C PRO A 306 -4.55 -31.94 5.59
N VAL A 307 -5.16 -32.28 4.46
CA VAL A 307 -5.95 -31.36 3.63
C VAL A 307 -7.22 -32.03 3.12
N ARG A 308 -8.25 -31.28 2.85
CA ARG A 308 -9.42 -31.79 2.13
C ARG A 308 -9.10 -31.81 0.63
N TYR A 309 -8.68 -32.95 0.14
CA TYR A 309 -8.37 -33.20 -1.28
C TYR A 309 -8.78 -34.61 -1.66
N THR A 310 -9.45 -34.76 -2.78
CA THR A 310 -9.97 -36.07 -3.27
C THR A 310 -9.60 -36.35 -4.72
N GLY A 311 -8.78 -35.48 -5.35
CA GLY A 311 -8.32 -35.66 -6.72
C GLY A 311 -7.20 -36.69 -6.88
N ASP A 312 -6.78 -36.91 -8.11
CA ASP A 312 -5.63 -37.74 -8.42
C ASP A 312 -4.33 -37.13 -7.86
N GLN A 313 -3.33 -37.96 -7.63
CA GLN A 313 -2.01 -37.49 -7.20
C GLN A 313 -1.46 -36.45 -8.19
N LEU A 314 -0.97 -35.32 -7.66
CA LEU A 314 -0.40 -34.26 -8.45
C LEU A 314 0.76 -33.58 -7.73
N ASP A 315 1.88 -33.46 -8.43
CA ASP A 315 3.07 -32.74 -7.98
C ASP A 315 3.17 -31.40 -8.69
N ILE A 316 3.28 -30.30 -7.94
CA ILE A 316 3.44 -28.94 -8.48
C ILE A 316 4.58 -28.24 -7.75
N GLY A 317 5.44 -27.54 -8.49
CA GLY A 317 6.46 -26.66 -7.94
C GLY A 317 5.93 -25.23 -7.77
N PHE A 318 6.22 -24.60 -6.63
CA PHE A 318 5.91 -23.19 -6.42
C PHE A 318 7.07 -22.44 -5.75
N ASN A 319 7.06 -21.12 -5.90
CA ASN A 319 7.86 -20.23 -5.08
C ASN A 319 7.18 -20.09 -3.71
N ALA A 320 7.84 -20.61 -2.66
CA ALA A 320 7.30 -20.60 -1.30
C ALA A 320 7.06 -19.17 -0.76
N SER A 321 7.91 -18.21 -1.14
CA SER A 321 7.75 -16.82 -0.72
C SER A 321 6.47 -16.20 -1.26
N TYR A 322 6.10 -16.51 -2.50
CA TYR A 322 4.84 -16.05 -3.09
C TYR A 322 3.62 -16.67 -2.40
N LEU A 323 3.68 -17.97 -2.09
CA LEU A 323 2.60 -18.63 -1.35
C LEU A 323 2.46 -18.04 0.05
N LEU A 324 3.56 -17.86 0.77
CA LEU A 324 3.55 -17.27 2.13
C LEU A 324 3.00 -15.84 2.13
N GLU A 325 3.37 -15.06 1.13
CA GLU A 325 2.88 -13.69 1.02
C GLU A 325 1.39 -13.65 0.69
N ILE A 326 0.90 -14.48 -0.24
CA ILE A 326 -0.53 -14.63 -0.52
C ILE A 326 -1.30 -15.04 0.75
N LEU A 327 -0.85 -16.07 1.46
CA LEU A 327 -1.50 -16.59 2.66
C LEU A 327 -1.61 -15.53 3.77
N ARG A 328 -0.66 -14.61 3.84
CA ARG A 328 -0.71 -13.49 4.80
C ARG A 328 -1.94 -12.60 4.62
N TYR A 329 -2.44 -12.51 3.38
CA TYR A 329 -3.56 -11.63 3.02
C TYR A 329 -4.89 -12.39 2.79
N ILE A 330 -4.91 -13.73 2.89
CA ILE A 330 -6.17 -14.49 2.90
C ILE A 330 -6.93 -14.18 4.19
N PRO A 331 -8.17 -13.67 4.13
CA PRO A 331 -8.91 -13.20 5.29
C PRO A 331 -9.61 -14.31 6.11
N SER A 332 -9.64 -15.54 5.59
CA SER A 332 -10.27 -16.69 6.24
C SER A 332 -9.27 -17.57 6.98
N ASP A 333 -9.76 -18.47 7.84
CA ASP A 333 -8.95 -19.48 8.53
C ASP A 333 -8.54 -20.62 7.61
N GLU A 334 -9.33 -20.91 6.59
CA GLU A 334 -9.04 -21.91 5.57
C GLU A 334 -8.83 -21.26 4.21
N VAL A 335 -7.94 -21.86 3.41
CA VAL A 335 -7.65 -21.45 2.04
C VAL A 335 -8.05 -22.56 1.07
N LYS A 336 -8.77 -22.18 0.03
CA LYS A 336 -9.10 -23.04 -1.11
C LYS A 336 -8.07 -22.84 -2.20
N LEU A 337 -7.36 -23.91 -2.56
CA LEU A 337 -6.44 -23.93 -3.71
C LEU A 337 -7.14 -24.66 -4.86
N THR A 338 -7.09 -24.08 -6.07
CA THR A 338 -7.55 -24.78 -7.27
C THR A 338 -6.42 -24.88 -8.29
N PHE A 339 -6.33 -26.01 -8.95
CA PHE A 339 -5.29 -26.31 -9.95
C PHE A 339 -5.75 -27.38 -10.94
N LYS A 340 -5.00 -27.60 -12.01
CA LYS A 340 -5.33 -28.61 -13.03
C LYS A 340 -4.15 -29.52 -13.35
N ALA A 341 -2.99 -28.94 -13.67
CA ALA A 341 -1.78 -29.63 -14.10
C ALA A 341 -0.52 -28.90 -13.56
N PRO A 342 0.64 -29.59 -13.52
CA PRO A 342 1.88 -29.03 -12.94
C PRO A 342 2.36 -27.71 -13.57
N GLU A 343 2.05 -27.48 -14.83
CA GLU A 343 2.47 -26.30 -15.60
C GLU A 343 1.41 -25.19 -15.65
N ARG A 344 0.23 -25.43 -15.06
CA ARG A 344 -0.89 -24.48 -15.06
C ARG A 344 -0.94 -23.66 -13.78
N ALA A 345 -1.32 -22.40 -13.91
CA ALA A 345 -1.48 -21.51 -12.76
C ALA A 345 -2.49 -22.08 -11.76
N ALA A 346 -2.15 -21.96 -10.48
CA ALA A 346 -3.05 -22.25 -9.38
C ALA A 346 -3.73 -20.98 -8.87
N THR A 347 -4.95 -21.09 -8.35
CA THR A 347 -5.61 -20.01 -7.63
C THR A 347 -5.72 -20.32 -6.14
N LEU A 348 -5.68 -19.28 -5.33
CA LEU A 348 -5.91 -19.31 -3.90
C LEU A 348 -7.04 -18.35 -3.57
N GLU A 349 -8.06 -18.85 -2.88
CA GLU A 349 -9.23 -18.08 -2.47
C GLU A 349 -9.53 -18.32 -0.99
N PRO A 350 -10.13 -17.35 -0.28
CA PRO A 350 -10.57 -17.58 1.09
C PRO A 350 -11.73 -18.57 1.09
N GLU A 351 -11.62 -19.66 1.86
CA GLU A 351 -12.71 -20.63 2.04
C GLU A 351 -13.66 -20.17 3.14
N GLY A 352 -14.96 -20.24 2.87
CA GLY A 352 -16.01 -19.89 3.85
C GLY A 352 -16.07 -18.39 4.24
N TRP A 353 -15.42 -17.53 3.51
CA TRP A 353 -15.41 -16.09 3.77
C TRP A 353 -16.75 -15.44 3.43
N LYS A 354 -17.40 -14.89 4.47
CA LYS A 354 -18.69 -14.22 4.32
C LYS A 354 -18.49 -12.71 4.13
N ASN A 355 -18.17 -12.31 2.92
CA ASN A 355 -17.99 -10.91 2.53
C ASN A 355 -18.64 -10.69 1.15
N PRO A 356 -19.30 -9.55 0.88
CA PRO A 356 -19.82 -9.25 -0.45
C PRO A 356 -18.72 -9.07 -1.52
N ALA A 357 -17.47 -8.83 -1.09
CA ALA A 357 -16.33 -8.77 -1.98
C ALA A 357 -15.89 -10.16 -2.44
N SER A 358 -15.36 -10.25 -3.65
CA SER A 358 -14.64 -11.41 -4.15
C SER A 358 -13.13 -11.18 -4.08
N TYR A 359 -12.38 -12.16 -3.58
CA TYR A 359 -10.93 -12.10 -3.49
C TYR A 359 -10.31 -13.37 -4.03
N MET A 360 -9.32 -13.21 -4.89
CA MET A 360 -8.58 -14.30 -5.50
C MET A 360 -7.13 -13.91 -5.74
N CYS A 361 -6.24 -14.83 -5.42
CA CYS A 361 -4.84 -14.76 -5.83
C CYS A 361 -4.52 -15.87 -6.83
N LEU A 362 -3.58 -15.60 -7.72
CA LEU A 362 -3.04 -16.57 -8.66
C LEU A 362 -1.55 -16.68 -8.43
N VAL A 363 -1.01 -17.89 -8.59
CA VAL A 363 0.44 -18.16 -8.56
C VAL A 363 0.82 -19.06 -9.73
N MET A 364 1.87 -18.65 -10.44
CA MET A 364 2.45 -19.44 -11.52
C MET A 364 3.32 -20.56 -10.94
N PRO A 365 3.21 -21.79 -11.44
CA PRO A 365 4.07 -22.88 -11.02
C PRO A 365 5.50 -22.72 -11.52
N LEU A 366 6.42 -23.33 -10.81
CA LEU A 366 7.81 -23.51 -11.21
C LEU A 366 8.00 -24.94 -11.74
N ARG A 367 8.81 -25.08 -12.78
CA ARG A 367 9.17 -26.43 -13.27
C ARG A 367 9.88 -27.21 -12.17
N LEU A 368 9.40 -28.43 -11.94
CA LEU A 368 10.12 -29.41 -11.14
C LEU A 368 11.24 -29.97 -12.01
N VAL A 369 12.46 -29.92 -11.52
CA VAL A 369 13.62 -30.56 -12.12
C VAL A 369 13.87 -31.77 -11.24
N ASP A 370 13.82 -32.95 -11.83
CA ASP A 370 14.13 -34.22 -11.17
C ASP A 370 15.63 -34.37 -10.98
#